data_5b370ae86fcca310b872241a2e6bd69b
#
_entry.id   5b370ae86fcca310b872241a2e6bd69b
#
_cell.length_a   1.000
_cell.length_b   1.000
_cell.length_c   1.000
_cell.angle_alpha   90.00
_cell.angle_beta   90.00
_cell.angle_gamma   90.00
#
_symmetry.space_group_name_H-M   'P 1'
#
loop_
_entity.id
_entity.type
_entity.pdbx_description
1 polymer ?
#
loop_
_entity_poly.entity_id
_entity_poly.type
_entity_poly.pdbx_seq_one_letter_code
_entity_poly.pdbx_strand_id
1 'polypeptide(L)'
;SFKEKYAVRILDSLPDMLTVFNHEEMGIEVVSNEETNHVGVSNNDFKGMRMQDMVPKEAYHNIHNNLQKVISTGRGSTAHHELDVDGTLHYYENRIFPLDDEYVLIMCRDISERVATQQNLEIFKRVLDKVSDSILAVSADGTLVYANRQFIEEYGVKGELGTQKIYDLPVSLNTKEQFDKRVQEIRDNGGNFAYRAKYTRVGETKLRVHQVSAFMIQNQGEEMIWFFTQDITDVIKNRDELRELNYLMDAILNNIPVYLFVKDPEDDFRYLYWNKAFASHSKIPASKALGHTDFEVFPEHENAEKFHRDDLEL
;
A
#
# COMPACT_ATOMS: atom_id res chain seq x y z
N SER A 1 -20.09 2.28 51.70
CA SER A 1 -18.76 1.86 51.25
C SER A 1 -18.24 2.79 50.15
N PHE A 2 -16.94 2.70 49.79
CA PHE A 2 -16.36 3.45 48.66
C PHE A 2 -17.09 3.11 47.35
N LYS A 3 -17.40 1.83 47.14
CA LYS A 3 -18.11 1.36 45.92
C LYS A 3 -19.51 2.00 45.80
N GLU A 4 -20.29 2.05 46.83
CA GLU A 4 -21.62 2.66 46.81
C GLU A 4 -21.55 4.16 46.53
N LYS A 5 -20.58 4.87 47.15
CA LYS A 5 -20.43 6.31 46.98
C LYS A 5 -20.06 6.73 45.56
N TYR A 6 -19.34 5.91 44.80
CA TYR A 6 -18.82 6.25 43.46
C TYR A 6 -19.40 5.39 42.34
N ALA A 7 -20.28 4.42 42.63
CA ALA A 7 -20.84 3.50 41.66
C ALA A 7 -21.43 4.23 40.44
N VAL A 8 -22.30 5.22 40.69
CA VAL A 8 -22.93 6.00 39.62
C VAL A 8 -21.88 6.70 38.77
N ARG A 9 -20.91 7.39 39.38
CA ARG A 9 -19.87 8.10 38.64
C ARG A 9 -18.96 7.17 37.82
N ILE A 10 -18.74 5.96 38.32
CA ILE A 10 -17.98 4.94 37.58
C ILE A 10 -18.78 4.48 36.38
N LEU A 11 -20.06 4.19 36.58
CA LEU A 11 -20.94 3.76 35.48
C LEU A 11 -21.09 4.85 34.41
N ASP A 12 -21.29 6.10 34.81
CA ASP A 12 -21.39 7.25 33.89
C ASP A 12 -20.10 7.55 33.12
N SER A 13 -18.95 7.10 33.64
CA SER A 13 -17.65 7.29 32.97
C SER A 13 -17.28 6.18 32.00
N LEU A 14 -18.05 5.10 31.95
CA LEU A 14 -17.80 4.00 31.01
C LEU A 14 -18.22 4.41 29.61
N PRO A 15 -17.42 4.12 28.59
CA PRO A 15 -17.76 4.42 27.21
C PRO A 15 -18.75 3.44 26.60
N ASP A 16 -19.22 2.48 27.38
CA ASP A 16 -20.08 1.39 26.95
C ASP A 16 -21.54 1.65 27.36
N MET A 17 -22.47 1.26 26.51
CA MET A 17 -23.88 1.26 26.88
C MET A 17 -24.17 0.08 27.81
N LEU A 18 -24.73 0.35 28.96
CA LEU A 18 -25.09 -0.63 29.97
C LEU A 18 -26.61 -0.73 30.09
N THR A 19 -27.15 -1.92 29.87
CA THR A 19 -28.61 -2.18 29.95
C THR A 19 -28.88 -3.38 30.82
N VAL A 20 -29.95 -3.31 31.56
CA VAL A 20 -30.47 -4.40 32.40
C VAL A 20 -31.73 -4.97 31.78
N PHE A 21 -31.76 -6.29 31.65
CA PHE A 21 -32.89 -7.06 31.18
C PHE A 21 -33.28 -8.10 32.25
N ASN A 22 -34.57 -8.45 32.28
CA ASN A 22 -34.99 -9.65 33.03
C ASN A 22 -34.76 -10.92 32.19
N HIS A 23 -34.96 -12.10 32.79
CA HIS A 23 -34.80 -13.37 32.06
C HIS A 23 -35.84 -13.62 30.96
N GLU A 24 -36.94 -12.82 30.92
CA GLU A 24 -37.94 -12.82 29.84
C GLU A 24 -37.55 -11.83 28.71
N GLU A 25 -36.34 -11.27 28.75
CA GLU A 25 -35.80 -10.33 27.77
C GLU A 25 -36.52 -8.99 27.69
N MET A 26 -37.20 -8.59 28.79
CA MET A 26 -37.78 -7.27 28.93
C MET A 26 -36.75 -6.29 29.45
N GLY A 27 -36.65 -5.12 28.81
CA GLY A 27 -35.81 -4.02 29.25
C GLY A 27 -36.24 -3.46 30.60
N ILE A 28 -35.32 -3.39 31.54
CA ILE A 28 -35.60 -2.88 32.87
C ILE A 28 -35.04 -1.46 33.02
N GLU A 29 -33.78 -1.25 32.68
CA GLU A 29 -33.11 0.04 32.87
C GLU A 29 -31.90 0.18 31.91
N VAL A 30 -31.65 1.38 31.43
CA VAL A 30 -30.38 1.80 30.86
C VAL A 30 -29.59 2.49 31.96
N VAL A 31 -28.48 1.89 32.34
CA VAL A 31 -27.67 2.30 33.50
C VAL A 31 -26.57 3.28 33.12
N SER A 32 -26.18 3.30 31.85
CA SER A 32 -25.13 4.18 31.32
C SER A 32 -25.65 5.56 30.93
N ASN A 33 -24.72 6.50 30.72
CA ASN A 33 -24.99 7.85 30.24
C ASN A 33 -25.75 7.85 28.88
N GLU A 34 -26.61 8.85 28.67
CA GLU A 34 -27.36 9.04 27.39
C GLU A 34 -26.43 9.21 26.18
N GLU A 35 -25.22 9.76 26.36
CA GLU A 35 -24.23 9.92 25.28
C GLU A 35 -23.71 8.59 24.73
N THR A 36 -23.80 7.50 25.50
CA THR A 36 -23.37 6.15 25.06
C THR A 36 -24.50 5.32 24.49
N ASN A 37 -25.69 5.90 24.30
CA ASN A 37 -26.86 5.21 23.79
C ASN A 37 -26.84 5.08 22.26
N HIS A 38 -26.15 4.07 21.76
CA HIS A 38 -26.03 3.76 20.34
C HIS A 38 -27.30 3.18 19.70
N VAL A 39 -28.28 2.79 20.52
CA VAL A 39 -29.55 2.19 20.05
C VAL A 39 -30.62 3.27 19.77
N GLY A 40 -30.39 4.52 20.21
CA GLY A 40 -31.29 5.65 19.97
C GLY A 40 -32.63 5.54 20.71
N VAL A 41 -32.75 4.65 21.70
CA VAL A 41 -33.96 4.45 22.50
C VAL A 41 -33.83 5.23 23.81
N SER A 42 -34.78 6.09 24.13
CA SER A 42 -34.76 6.79 25.43
C SER A 42 -34.91 5.83 26.60
N ASN A 43 -34.36 6.19 27.79
CA ASN A 43 -34.53 5.38 28.99
C ASN A 43 -36.01 5.07 29.33
N ASN A 44 -36.91 6.00 29.02
CA ASN A 44 -38.35 5.81 29.28
C ASN A 44 -38.98 4.82 28.29
N ASP A 45 -38.53 4.81 27.05
CA ASP A 45 -39.02 3.89 26.02
C ASP A 45 -38.41 2.50 26.17
N PHE A 46 -37.18 2.41 26.69
CA PHE A 46 -36.49 1.15 26.93
C PHE A 46 -37.20 0.26 27.93
N LYS A 47 -37.77 0.86 28.97
CA LYS A 47 -38.43 0.13 30.05
C LYS A 47 -39.68 -0.60 29.56
N GLY A 48 -39.65 -1.92 29.67
CA GLY A 48 -40.75 -2.79 29.22
C GLY A 48 -40.71 -3.14 27.71
N MET A 49 -39.75 -2.62 26.96
CA MET A 49 -39.55 -3.01 25.56
C MET A 49 -38.87 -4.41 25.49
N ARG A 50 -39.28 -5.20 24.52
CA ARG A 50 -38.64 -6.52 24.32
C ARG A 50 -37.35 -6.36 23.51
N MET A 51 -36.31 -7.13 23.86
CA MET A 51 -35.02 -7.11 23.19
C MET A 51 -35.16 -7.36 21.65
N GLN A 52 -36.07 -8.25 21.26
CA GLN A 52 -36.33 -8.55 19.85
C GLN A 52 -36.83 -7.36 19.03
N ASP A 53 -37.41 -6.34 19.70
CA ASP A 53 -37.99 -5.15 19.07
C ASP A 53 -36.96 -3.99 18.99
N MET A 54 -35.77 -4.17 19.66
CA MET A 54 -34.73 -3.17 19.76
C MET A 54 -33.61 -3.39 18.73
N VAL A 55 -33.39 -4.63 18.35
CA VAL A 55 -32.25 -5.00 17.48
C VAL A 55 -32.72 -5.78 16.26
N PRO A 56 -32.00 -5.72 15.13
CA PRO A 56 -32.30 -6.52 13.95
C PRO A 56 -32.38 -8.01 14.29
N LYS A 57 -33.23 -8.73 13.57
CA LYS A 57 -33.53 -10.15 13.83
C LYS A 57 -32.27 -11.04 13.90
N GLU A 58 -31.27 -10.74 13.07
CA GLU A 58 -30.00 -11.50 13.05
C GLU A 58 -29.17 -11.24 14.31
N ALA A 59 -29.06 -9.97 14.71
CA ALA A 59 -28.38 -9.58 15.95
C ALA A 59 -29.09 -10.16 17.19
N TYR A 60 -30.42 -10.08 17.20
CA TYR A 60 -31.24 -10.66 18.29
C TYR A 60 -30.93 -12.14 18.47
N HIS A 61 -30.89 -12.93 17.42
CA HIS A 61 -30.66 -14.38 17.52
C HIS A 61 -29.34 -14.72 18.22
N ASN A 62 -28.29 -13.98 17.91
CA ASN A 62 -26.97 -14.17 18.52
C ASN A 62 -26.96 -13.71 20.00
N ILE A 63 -27.55 -12.57 20.31
CA ILE A 63 -27.62 -12.06 21.68
C ILE A 63 -28.48 -13.00 22.54
N HIS A 64 -29.64 -13.42 22.04
CA HIS A 64 -30.56 -14.35 22.68
C HIS A 64 -29.88 -15.65 23.07
N ASN A 65 -29.20 -16.31 22.13
CA ASN A 65 -28.51 -17.58 22.40
C ASN A 65 -27.46 -17.46 23.50
N ASN A 66 -26.70 -16.35 23.51
CA ASN A 66 -25.70 -16.08 24.53
C ASN A 66 -26.35 -15.72 25.87
N LEU A 67 -27.48 -15.02 25.89
CA LEU A 67 -28.24 -14.70 27.08
C LEU A 67 -28.80 -15.98 27.72
N GLN A 68 -29.43 -16.87 26.94
CA GLN A 68 -29.91 -18.17 27.44
C GLN A 68 -28.77 -19.02 28.04
N LYS A 69 -27.59 -18.96 27.43
CA LYS A 69 -26.39 -19.59 27.99
C LYS A 69 -25.98 -18.98 29.34
N VAL A 70 -26.04 -17.66 29.49
CA VAL A 70 -25.75 -16.97 30.75
C VAL A 70 -26.74 -17.37 31.84
N ILE A 71 -28.04 -17.35 31.53
CA ILE A 71 -29.11 -17.74 32.44
C ILE A 71 -28.92 -19.21 32.89
N SER A 72 -28.65 -20.13 31.98
CA SER A 72 -28.54 -21.56 32.30
C SER A 72 -27.26 -21.94 33.07
N THR A 73 -26.16 -21.19 32.86
CA THR A 73 -24.84 -21.55 33.43
C THR A 73 -24.42 -20.67 34.59
N GLY A 74 -25.05 -19.51 34.77
CA GLY A 74 -24.62 -18.49 35.74
C GLY A 74 -23.28 -17.85 35.42
N ARG A 75 -22.76 -18.01 34.17
CA ARG A 75 -21.46 -17.49 33.74
C ARG A 75 -21.63 -16.49 32.62
N GLY A 76 -20.84 -15.41 32.64
CA GLY A 76 -20.86 -14.40 31.56
C GLY A 76 -20.54 -14.99 30.21
N SER A 77 -21.10 -14.37 29.18
CA SER A 77 -20.90 -14.71 27.76
C SER A 77 -20.69 -13.45 26.93
N THR A 78 -20.13 -13.60 25.72
CA THR A 78 -19.93 -12.49 24.78
C THR A 78 -20.58 -12.82 23.44
N ALA A 79 -21.35 -11.87 22.91
CA ALA A 79 -21.96 -11.94 21.60
C ALA A 79 -21.46 -10.76 20.75
N HIS A 80 -21.26 -11.00 19.47
CA HIS A 80 -20.93 -9.95 18.51
C HIS A 80 -22.07 -9.82 17.50
N HIS A 81 -22.38 -8.60 17.07
CA HIS A 81 -23.33 -8.37 15.98
C HIS A 81 -22.96 -7.13 15.17
N GLU A 82 -23.52 -7.08 14.00
CA GLU A 82 -23.43 -5.95 13.08
C GLU A 82 -24.76 -5.21 13.05
N LEU A 83 -24.73 -3.90 12.93
CA LEU A 83 -25.91 -3.05 12.82
C LEU A 83 -25.66 -2.01 11.73
N ASP A 84 -26.55 -1.93 10.75
CA ASP A 84 -26.57 -0.82 9.79
C ASP A 84 -27.29 0.37 10.45
N VAL A 85 -26.54 1.46 10.63
CA VAL A 85 -27.06 2.72 11.15
C VAL A 85 -26.87 3.76 10.04
N ASP A 86 -27.98 4.24 9.46
CA ASP A 86 -28.00 5.26 8.41
C ASP A 86 -27.09 4.92 7.18
N GLY A 87 -27.04 3.64 6.80
CA GLY A 87 -26.21 3.16 5.69
C GLY A 87 -24.74 2.93 6.06
N THR A 88 -24.37 3.03 7.33
CA THR A 88 -23.04 2.73 7.85
C THR A 88 -23.09 1.48 8.72
N LEU A 89 -22.23 0.51 8.41
CA LEU A 89 -22.14 -0.74 9.16
C LEU A 89 -21.31 -0.53 10.42
N HIS A 90 -21.94 -0.73 11.57
CA HIS A 90 -21.30 -0.69 12.89
C HIS A 90 -21.15 -2.10 13.46
N TYR A 91 -20.11 -2.32 14.23
CA TYR A 91 -19.80 -3.58 14.89
C TYR A 91 -19.90 -3.43 16.41
N TYR A 92 -20.66 -4.31 17.05
CA TYR A 92 -20.89 -4.26 18.49
C TYR A 92 -20.45 -5.55 19.17
N GLU A 93 -19.81 -5.40 20.34
CA GLU A 93 -19.53 -6.46 21.29
C GLU A 93 -20.48 -6.34 22.47
N ASN A 94 -21.31 -7.35 22.71
CA ASN A 94 -22.19 -7.44 23.88
C ASN A 94 -21.62 -8.42 24.88
N ARG A 95 -21.24 -7.94 26.06
CA ARG A 95 -20.87 -8.76 27.19
C ARG A 95 -22.04 -8.89 28.12
N ILE A 96 -22.50 -10.12 28.36
CA ILE A 96 -23.68 -10.45 29.10
C ILE A 96 -23.25 -11.06 30.42
N PHE A 97 -23.71 -10.49 31.52
CA PHE A 97 -23.37 -10.94 32.86
C PHE A 97 -24.65 -11.21 33.67
N PRO A 98 -24.74 -12.31 34.45
CA PRO A 98 -25.83 -12.48 35.40
C PRO A 98 -25.65 -11.48 36.54
N LEU A 99 -26.73 -10.78 36.93
CA LEU A 99 -26.73 -9.94 38.11
C LEU A 99 -27.23 -10.74 39.33
N ASP A 100 -28.35 -11.43 39.13
CA ASP A 100 -28.97 -12.31 40.13
C ASP A 100 -29.85 -13.37 39.39
N ASP A 101 -30.78 -13.98 40.13
CA ASP A 101 -31.69 -15.01 39.58
C ASP A 101 -32.82 -14.45 38.67
N GLU A 102 -32.94 -13.12 38.58
CA GLU A 102 -33.99 -12.46 37.75
C GLU A 102 -33.45 -11.56 36.65
N TYR A 103 -32.23 -11.03 36.81
CA TYR A 103 -31.69 -9.98 35.97
C TYR A 103 -30.32 -10.29 35.37
N VAL A 104 -30.11 -9.76 34.20
CA VAL A 104 -28.84 -9.77 33.46
C VAL A 104 -28.41 -8.36 33.10
N LEU A 105 -27.13 -8.09 33.16
CA LEU A 105 -26.51 -6.87 32.62
C LEU A 105 -25.92 -7.16 31.23
N ILE A 106 -26.25 -6.34 30.28
CA ILE A 106 -25.62 -6.34 28.96
C ILE A 106 -24.79 -5.07 28.82
N MET A 107 -23.51 -5.23 28.62
CA MET A 107 -22.58 -4.16 28.27
C MET A 107 -22.39 -4.20 26.74
N CYS A 108 -22.87 -3.18 26.03
CA CYS A 108 -22.72 -3.05 24.60
C CYS A 108 -21.62 -2.04 24.29
N ARG A 109 -20.62 -2.48 23.58
CA ARG A 109 -19.46 -1.66 23.15
C ARG A 109 -19.46 -1.56 21.64
N ASP A 110 -19.36 -0.34 21.11
CA ASP A 110 -19.01 -0.13 19.71
C ASP A 110 -17.54 -0.46 19.50
N ILE A 111 -17.25 -1.44 18.62
CA ILE A 111 -15.92 -1.87 18.26
C ILE A 111 -15.59 -1.57 16.79
N SER A 112 -16.39 -0.72 16.12
CA SER A 112 -16.28 -0.43 14.69
C SER A 112 -14.92 0.12 14.31
N GLU A 113 -14.38 1.07 15.09
CA GLU A 113 -13.03 1.62 14.87
C GLU A 113 -11.94 0.54 14.98
N ARG A 114 -12.06 -0.35 15.97
CA ARG A 114 -11.11 -1.44 16.15
C ARG A 114 -11.18 -2.44 14.98
N VAL A 115 -12.38 -2.80 14.55
CA VAL A 115 -12.60 -3.72 13.41
C VAL A 115 -12.08 -3.07 12.12
N ALA A 116 -12.42 -1.81 11.87
CA ALA A 116 -11.95 -1.07 10.69
C ALA A 116 -10.41 -0.98 10.66
N THR A 117 -9.78 -0.69 11.80
CA THR A 117 -8.31 -0.66 11.91
C THR A 117 -7.70 -2.03 11.59
N GLN A 118 -8.27 -3.09 12.14
CA GLN A 118 -7.81 -4.47 11.90
C GLN A 118 -7.98 -4.85 10.41
N GLN A 119 -9.13 -4.55 9.81
CA GLN A 119 -9.40 -4.81 8.40
C GLN A 119 -8.44 -4.02 7.49
N ASN A 120 -8.19 -2.75 7.80
CA ASN A 120 -7.25 -1.92 7.04
C ASN A 120 -5.82 -2.50 7.12
N LEU A 121 -5.37 -2.97 8.28
CA LEU A 121 -4.08 -3.64 8.42
C LEU A 121 -3.99 -4.92 7.58
N GLU A 122 -5.05 -5.72 7.55
CA GLU A 122 -5.11 -6.94 6.74
C GLU A 122 -5.10 -6.64 5.25
N ILE A 123 -5.88 -5.62 4.81
CA ILE A 123 -5.88 -5.15 3.43
C ILE A 123 -4.49 -4.67 3.04
N PHE A 124 -3.87 -3.84 3.89
CA PHE A 124 -2.53 -3.30 3.64
C PHE A 124 -1.49 -4.43 3.49
N LYS A 125 -1.53 -5.41 4.39
CA LYS A 125 -0.66 -6.60 4.29
C LYS A 125 -0.88 -7.38 3.00
N ARG A 126 -2.14 -7.62 2.62
CA ARG A 126 -2.47 -8.32 1.36
C ARG A 126 -2.01 -7.53 0.12
N VAL A 127 -2.09 -6.20 0.15
CA VAL A 127 -1.59 -5.35 -0.94
C VAL A 127 -0.07 -5.48 -1.05
N LEU A 128 0.66 -5.35 0.06
CA LEU A 128 2.11 -5.51 0.08
C LEU A 128 2.56 -6.90 -0.40
N ASP A 129 1.81 -7.96 -0.07
CA ASP A 129 2.11 -9.33 -0.51
C ASP A 129 1.82 -9.58 -2.00
N LYS A 130 1.03 -8.70 -2.66
CA LYS A 130 0.75 -8.77 -4.11
C LYS A 130 1.67 -7.90 -4.96
N VAL A 131 2.43 -7.01 -4.34
CA VAL A 131 3.44 -6.21 -5.05
C VAL A 131 4.55 -7.11 -5.54
N SER A 132 4.95 -6.96 -6.80
CA SER A 132 6.05 -7.70 -7.42
C SER A 132 7.43 -7.28 -6.93
N ASP A 133 7.53 -6.14 -6.28
CA ASP A 133 8.78 -5.66 -5.67
C ASP A 133 8.99 -6.32 -4.31
N SER A 134 10.24 -6.64 -4.00
CA SER A 134 10.61 -7.16 -2.68
C SER A 134 10.65 -6.04 -1.65
N ILE A 135 9.85 -6.18 -0.58
CA ILE A 135 9.71 -5.19 0.49
C ILE A 135 10.10 -5.82 1.81
N LEU A 136 10.96 -5.14 2.55
CA LEU A 136 11.34 -5.57 3.90
C LEU A 136 11.57 -4.37 4.82
N ALA A 137 11.45 -4.61 6.12
CA ALA A 137 11.83 -3.69 7.17
C ALA A 137 12.74 -4.38 8.18
N VAL A 138 13.77 -3.67 8.62
CA VAL A 138 14.71 -4.13 9.64
C VAL A 138 14.82 -3.08 10.74
N SER A 139 15.13 -3.54 11.94
CA SER A 139 15.58 -2.66 13.03
C SER A 139 16.99 -2.14 12.81
N ALA A 140 17.43 -1.17 13.60
CA ALA A 140 18.75 -0.57 13.51
C ALA A 140 19.91 -1.58 13.64
N ASP A 141 19.69 -2.71 14.30
CA ASP A 141 20.65 -3.80 14.45
C ASP A 141 20.58 -4.86 13.34
N GLY A 142 19.73 -4.63 12.33
CA GLY A 142 19.56 -5.52 11.18
C GLY A 142 18.58 -6.68 11.39
N THR A 143 17.84 -6.72 12.50
CA THR A 143 16.80 -7.74 12.71
C THR A 143 15.65 -7.54 11.73
N LEU A 144 15.27 -8.60 11.05
CA LEU A 144 14.18 -8.59 10.07
C LEU A 144 12.82 -8.49 10.80
N VAL A 145 12.17 -7.32 10.71
CA VAL A 145 10.89 -7.03 11.39
C VAL A 145 9.71 -7.35 10.48
N TYR A 146 9.85 -7.04 9.20
CA TYR A 146 8.83 -7.29 8.18
C TYR A 146 9.48 -7.76 6.88
N ALA A 147 8.80 -8.63 6.17
CA ALA A 147 9.10 -8.99 4.79
C ALA A 147 7.81 -9.36 4.08
N ASN A 148 7.60 -8.86 2.86
CA ASN A 148 6.49 -9.29 2.05
C ASN A 148 6.77 -10.66 1.41
N ARG A 149 5.73 -11.25 0.83
CA ARG A 149 5.82 -12.58 0.21
C ARG A 149 6.88 -12.64 -0.88
N GLN A 150 6.99 -11.60 -1.71
CA GLN A 150 7.98 -11.53 -2.78
C GLN A 150 9.42 -11.63 -2.24
N PHE A 151 9.74 -10.89 -1.17
CA PHE A 151 11.06 -10.95 -0.54
C PHE A 151 11.35 -12.34 0.03
N ILE A 152 10.37 -12.94 0.73
CA ILE A 152 10.53 -14.27 1.34
C ILE A 152 10.84 -15.33 0.28
N GLU A 153 10.12 -15.33 -0.84
CA GLU A 153 10.30 -16.27 -1.94
C GLU A 153 11.63 -16.03 -2.69
N GLU A 154 11.96 -14.77 -2.93
CA GLU A 154 13.15 -14.39 -3.70
C GLU A 154 14.45 -14.70 -2.98
N TYR A 155 14.52 -14.40 -1.69
CA TYR A 155 15.75 -14.53 -0.89
C TYR A 155 15.75 -15.80 -0.02
N GLY A 156 14.72 -16.63 -0.09
CA GLY A 156 14.66 -17.92 0.60
C GLY A 156 14.62 -17.80 2.12
N VAL A 157 13.95 -16.77 2.64
CA VAL A 157 13.80 -16.56 4.09
C VAL A 157 13.09 -17.74 4.74
N LYS A 158 13.68 -18.32 5.77
CA LYS A 158 13.16 -19.48 6.50
C LYS A 158 13.04 -19.18 7.99
N GLY A 159 11.91 -19.52 8.60
CA GLY A 159 11.67 -19.34 10.04
C GLY A 159 10.88 -18.06 10.34
N GLU A 160 10.84 -17.70 11.62
CA GLU A 160 10.07 -16.55 12.10
C GLU A 160 10.84 -15.24 11.88
N LEU A 161 10.11 -14.22 11.42
CA LEU A 161 10.60 -12.84 11.41
C LEU A 161 10.89 -12.42 12.86
N GLY A 162 11.89 -11.56 13.06
CA GLY A 162 12.32 -11.14 14.40
C GLY A 162 13.49 -11.96 14.97
N THR A 163 13.80 -13.12 14.40
CA THR A 163 14.95 -13.94 14.83
C THR A 163 16.13 -13.91 13.85
N GLN A 164 15.92 -13.40 12.63
CA GLN A 164 16.93 -13.39 11.56
C GLN A 164 17.50 -12.00 11.34
N LYS A 165 18.75 -11.95 10.97
CA LYS A 165 19.43 -10.72 10.57
C LYS A 165 19.51 -10.64 9.05
N ILE A 166 19.32 -9.44 8.50
CA ILE A 166 19.40 -9.22 7.04
C ILE A 166 20.74 -9.64 6.46
N TYR A 167 21.82 -9.48 7.19
CA TYR A 167 23.18 -9.83 6.75
C TYR A 167 23.50 -11.32 6.83
N ASP A 168 22.62 -12.14 7.41
CA ASP A 168 22.68 -13.62 7.36
C ASP A 168 21.94 -14.18 6.13
N LEU A 169 21.22 -13.32 5.39
CA LEU A 169 20.51 -13.70 4.18
C LEU A 169 21.43 -13.55 2.95
N PRO A 170 21.14 -14.26 1.86
CA PRO A 170 21.89 -14.14 0.61
C PRO A 170 21.54 -12.86 -0.15
N VAL A 171 21.70 -11.72 0.49
CA VAL A 171 21.47 -10.38 -0.06
C VAL A 171 22.79 -9.67 -0.34
N SER A 172 22.75 -8.52 -1.01
CA SER A 172 23.96 -7.73 -1.29
C SER A 172 24.64 -7.16 -0.03
N LEU A 173 23.91 -7.08 1.09
CA LEU A 173 24.42 -6.65 2.40
C LEU A 173 24.70 -7.89 3.27
N ASN A 174 25.64 -8.72 2.86
CA ASN A 174 25.88 -10.04 3.44
C ASN A 174 26.86 -10.05 4.64
N THR A 175 27.22 -8.88 5.16
CA THR A 175 27.98 -8.74 6.40
C THR A 175 27.43 -7.61 7.25
N LYS A 176 27.58 -7.73 8.58
CA LYS A 176 27.17 -6.68 9.52
C LYS A 176 27.84 -5.34 9.21
N GLU A 177 29.12 -5.35 8.86
CA GLU A 177 29.87 -4.14 8.52
C GLU A 177 29.29 -3.42 7.28
N GLN A 178 28.92 -4.15 6.25
CA GLN A 178 28.27 -3.59 5.06
C GLN A 178 26.88 -3.03 5.39
N PHE A 179 26.14 -3.70 6.26
CA PHE A 179 24.85 -3.22 6.74
C PHE A 179 25.01 -1.92 7.54
N ASP A 180 25.91 -1.89 8.53
CA ASP A 180 26.16 -0.71 9.37
C ASP A 180 26.60 0.49 8.52
N LYS A 181 27.45 0.28 7.53
CA LYS A 181 27.85 1.30 6.56
C LYS A 181 26.65 1.83 5.78
N ARG A 182 25.77 0.95 5.31
CA ARG A 182 24.58 1.34 4.57
C ARG A 182 23.60 2.15 5.44
N VAL A 183 23.42 1.75 6.69
CA VAL A 183 22.61 2.48 7.65
C VAL A 183 23.16 3.90 7.84
N GLN A 184 24.47 4.04 7.94
CA GLN A 184 25.10 5.35 8.07
C GLN A 184 24.89 6.21 6.81
N GLU A 185 25.04 5.64 5.61
CA GLU A 185 24.77 6.33 4.35
C GLU A 185 23.32 6.82 4.26
N ILE A 186 22.35 6.03 4.74
CA ILE A 186 20.93 6.43 4.79
C ILE A 186 20.77 7.63 5.73
N ARG A 187 21.38 7.61 6.92
CA ARG A 187 21.32 8.72 7.88
C ARG A 187 21.95 10.00 7.31
N ASP A 188 23.12 9.90 6.70
CA ASP A 188 23.85 11.03 6.12
C ASP A 188 23.09 11.69 4.95
N ASN A 189 22.22 10.92 4.28
CA ASN A 189 21.33 11.40 3.21
C ASN A 189 19.91 11.77 3.69
N GLY A 190 19.77 12.13 4.98
CA GLY A 190 18.49 12.60 5.51
C GLY A 190 17.43 11.51 5.66
N GLY A 191 17.86 10.26 5.85
CA GLY A 191 16.96 9.12 6.05
C GLY A 191 16.47 8.45 4.77
N ASN A 192 16.90 8.89 3.58
CA ASN A 192 16.56 8.29 2.29
C ASN A 192 17.80 8.00 1.46
N PHE A 193 17.88 6.82 0.86
CA PHE A 193 18.99 6.44 0.02
C PHE A 193 18.58 5.44 -1.06
N ALA A 194 19.04 5.65 -2.29
CA ALA A 194 18.77 4.73 -3.40
C ALA A 194 20.08 4.28 -4.05
N TYR A 195 20.18 2.99 -4.37
CA TYR A 195 21.37 2.41 -5.01
C TYR A 195 20.98 1.22 -5.89
N ARG A 196 21.93 0.79 -6.73
CA ARG A 196 21.81 -0.45 -7.51
C ARG A 196 22.65 -1.54 -6.89
N ALA A 197 22.06 -2.72 -6.77
CA ALA A 197 22.74 -3.93 -6.30
C ALA A 197 22.69 -5.01 -7.36
N LYS A 198 23.78 -5.81 -7.45
CA LYS A 198 23.78 -7.03 -8.24
C LYS A 198 23.45 -8.20 -7.33
N TYR A 199 22.57 -9.05 -7.78
CA TYR A 199 22.04 -10.14 -6.98
C TYR A 199 21.79 -11.39 -7.86
N THR A 200 21.93 -12.56 -7.25
CA THR A 200 21.56 -13.84 -7.88
C THR A 200 20.51 -14.51 -6.99
N ARG A 201 19.34 -14.79 -7.55
CA ARG A 201 18.22 -15.42 -6.80
C ARG A 201 18.66 -16.81 -6.30
N VAL A 202 18.16 -17.19 -5.13
CA VAL A 202 18.43 -18.51 -4.54
C VAL A 202 18.01 -19.61 -5.52
N GLY A 203 18.96 -20.51 -5.85
CA GLY A 203 18.76 -21.60 -6.83
C GLY A 203 18.91 -21.20 -8.30
N GLU A 204 19.19 -19.94 -8.62
CA GLU A 204 19.50 -19.47 -9.97
C GLU A 204 20.99 -19.15 -10.12
N THR A 205 21.48 -19.14 -11.37
CA THR A 205 22.84 -18.67 -11.71
C THR A 205 22.84 -17.33 -12.41
N LYS A 206 21.64 -16.83 -12.80
CA LYS A 206 21.48 -15.57 -13.54
C LYS A 206 21.69 -14.38 -12.61
N LEU A 207 22.65 -13.52 -12.96
CA LEU A 207 22.87 -12.26 -12.27
C LEU A 207 21.75 -11.27 -12.64
N ARG A 208 21.14 -10.67 -11.64
CA ARG A 208 20.10 -9.65 -11.75
C ARG A 208 20.59 -8.30 -11.25
N VAL A 209 19.97 -7.25 -11.71
CA VAL A 209 20.26 -5.89 -11.26
C VAL A 209 19.00 -5.35 -10.56
N HIS A 210 19.13 -5.04 -9.28
CA HIS A 210 18.05 -4.48 -8.47
C HIS A 210 18.27 -2.99 -8.22
N GLN A 211 17.20 -2.22 -8.36
CA GLN A 211 17.12 -0.87 -7.82
C GLN A 211 16.62 -1.00 -6.39
N VAL A 212 17.39 -0.55 -5.43
CA VAL A 212 17.04 -0.58 -4.01
C VAL A 212 16.80 0.85 -3.56
N SER A 213 15.63 1.10 -2.97
CA SER A 213 15.29 2.33 -2.27
C SER A 213 15.16 2.04 -0.79
N ALA A 214 15.93 2.73 0.03
CA ALA A 214 15.92 2.55 1.48
C ALA A 214 15.52 3.85 2.16
N PHE A 215 14.70 3.76 3.21
CA PHE A 215 14.34 4.89 4.03
C PHE A 215 14.15 4.50 5.50
N MET A 216 14.43 5.47 6.36
CA MET A 216 14.38 5.31 7.80
C MET A 216 13.13 5.93 8.37
N ILE A 217 12.43 5.20 9.24
CA ILE A 217 11.24 5.66 9.95
C ILE A 217 11.50 5.50 11.44
N GLN A 218 11.13 6.50 12.22
CA GLN A 218 11.08 6.41 13.68
C GLN A 218 9.72 5.83 14.10
N ASN A 219 9.73 4.74 14.85
CA ASN A 219 8.52 4.13 15.40
C ASN A 219 8.71 3.91 16.90
N GLN A 220 7.93 4.61 17.73
CA GLN A 220 7.98 4.52 19.21
C GLN A 220 9.39 4.70 19.80
N GLY A 221 10.23 5.52 19.16
CA GLY A 221 11.61 5.77 19.60
C GLY A 221 12.64 4.78 19.05
N GLU A 222 12.22 3.77 18.31
CA GLU A 222 13.10 2.84 17.60
C GLU A 222 13.23 3.19 16.12
N GLU A 223 14.45 3.09 15.59
CA GLU A 223 14.70 3.28 14.17
C GLU A 223 14.38 1.99 13.41
N MET A 224 13.54 2.11 12.39
CA MET A 224 13.25 1.05 11.42
C MET A 224 13.70 1.49 10.03
N ILE A 225 14.37 0.60 9.33
CA ILE A 225 14.84 0.85 7.96
C ILE A 225 14.03 -0.02 7.01
N TRP A 226 13.35 0.63 6.08
CA TRP A 226 12.57 -0.01 5.02
C TRP A 226 13.38 -0.07 3.74
N PHE A 227 13.34 -1.20 3.06
CA PHE A 227 13.94 -1.40 1.75
C PHE A 227 12.86 -1.84 0.77
N PHE A 228 12.84 -1.17 -0.36
CA PHE A 228 12.05 -1.51 -1.54
C PHE A 228 13.01 -1.90 -2.64
N THR A 229 12.86 -3.10 -3.17
CA THR A 229 13.80 -3.67 -4.13
C THR A 229 13.06 -4.10 -5.38
N GLN A 230 13.36 -3.45 -6.49
CA GLN A 230 12.79 -3.70 -7.80
C GLN A 230 13.82 -4.37 -8.72
N ASP A 231 13.48 -5.48 -9.36
CA ASP A 231 14.29 -6.08 -10.41
C ASP A 231 14.18 -5.24 -11.69
N ILE A 232 15.28 -4.58 -12.07
CA ILE A 232 15.36 -3.73 -13.27
C ILE A 232 16.21 -4.36 -14.37
N THR A 233 16.49 -5.67 -14.28
CA THR A 233 17.36 -6.39 -15.20
C THR A 233 16.90 -6.26 -16.65
N ASP A 234 15.62 -6.53 -16.91
CA ASP A 234 15.06 -6.47 -18.26
C ASP A 234 14.93 -5.02 -18.76
N VAL A 235 14.67 -4.06 -17.86
CA VAL A 235 14.67 -2.63 -18.22
C VAL A 235 16.05 -2.17 -18.70
N ILE A 236 17.09 -2.57 -18.00
CA ILE A 236 18.47 -2.24 -18.42
C ILE A 236 18.82 -2.93 -19.72
N LYS A 237 18.51 -4.23 -19.85
CA LYS A 237 18.79 -5.01 -21.05
C LYS A 237 18.09 -4.40 -22.29
N ASN A 238 16.79 -4.13 -22.20
CA ASN A 238 16.04 -3.55 -23.29
C ASN A 238 16.58 -2.17 -23.68
N ARG A 239 16.96 -1.36 -22.70
CA ARG A 239 17.57 -0.05 -22.98
C ARG A 239 18.91 -0.18 -23.69
N ASP A 240 19.74 -1.13 -23.27
CA ASP A 240 21.06 -1.32 -23.88
C ASP A 240 20.93 -1.92 -25.30
N GLU A 241 19.98 -2.85 -25.53
CA GLU A 241 19.62 -3.35 -26.87
C GLU A 241 19.11 -2.24 -27.79
N LEU A 242 18.25 -1.34 -27.31
CA LEU A 242 17.77 -0.18 -28.09
C LEU A 242 18.93 0.76 -28.45
N ARG A 243 19.86 0.98 -27.53
CA ARG A 243 21.05 1.81 -27.80
C ARG A 243 21.94 1.19 -28.87
N GLU A 244 22.16 -0.11 -28.79
CA GLU A 244 22.96 -0.85 -29.75
C GLU A 244 22.30 -0.83 -31.14
N LEU A 245 20.98 -1.05 -31.20
CA LEU A 245 20.22 -0.97 -32.44
C LEU A 245 20.29 0.44 -33.06
N ASN A 246 20.09 1.50 -32.27
CA ASN A 246 20.21 2.87 -32.74
C ASN A 246 21.61 3.18 -33.28
N TYR A 247 22.65 2.74 -32.55
CA TYR A 247 24.04 2.90 -33.01
C TYR A 247 24.28 2.18 -34.36
N LEU A 248 23.78 0.93 -34.47
CA LEU A 248 23.88 0.18 -35.74
C LEU A 248 23.12 0.85 -36.87
N MET A 249 21.90 1.32 -36.63
CA MET A 249 21.10 2.07 -37.60
C MET A 249 21.84 3.33 -38.09
N ASP A 250 22.36 4.13 -37.17
CA ASP A 250 23.13 5.32 -37.48
C ASP A 250 24.39 4.98 -38.27
N ALA A 251 25.10 3.92 -37.91
CA ALA A 251 26.27 3.46 -38.63
C ALA A 251 25.93 3.03 -40.08
N ILE A 252 24.85 2.28 -40.26
CA ILE A 252 24.38 1.83 -41.59
C ILE A 252 23.97 3.06 -42.43
N LEU A 253 23.04 3.86 -41.89
CA LEU A 253 22.45 4.98 -42.66
C LEU A 253 23.46 6.07 -43.04
N ASN A 254 24.51 6.26 -42.23
CA ASN A 254 25.58 7.20 -42.49
C ASN A 254 26.69 6.67 -43.43
N ASN A 255 26.77 5.34 -43.64
CA ASN A 255 27.78 4.74 -44.53
C ASN A 255 27.21 4.25 -45.86
N ILE A 256 25.89 4.23 -46.06
CA ILE A 256 25.32 3.94 -47.39
C ILE A 256 25.58 5.10 -48.37
N PRO A 257 25.94 4.82 -49.64
CA PRO A 257 26.21 5.84 -50.64
C PRO A 257 24.92 6.35 -51.28
N VAL A 258 23.88 6.57 -50.47
CA VAL A 258 22.58 7.08 -50.92
C VAL A 258 22.23 8.31 -50.08
N TYR A 259 21.67 9.32 -50.71
CA TYR A 259 21.15 10.49 -50.01
C TYR A 259 19.86 10.12 -49.31
N LEU A 260 19.90 10.19 -47.97
CA LEU A 260 18.75 9.84 -47.15
C LEU A 260 18.41 10.98 -46.20
N PHE A 261 17.14 11.33 -46.19
CA PHE A 261 16.55 12.25 -45.25
C PHE A 261 15.13 11.75 -44.90
N VAL A 262 14.63 12.17 -43.80
CA VAL A 262 13.24 11.92 -43.34
C VAL A 262 12.68 13.24 -42.86
N LYS A 263 11.42 13.49 -43.20
CA LYS A 263 10.67 14.68 -42.78
C LYS A 263 9.42 14.26 -42.01
N ASP A 264 8.92 15.16 -41.16
CA ASP A 264 7.70 14.99 -40.40
C ASP A 264 6.53 15.68 -41.10
N PRO A 265 5.58 14.95 -41.69
CA PRO A 265 4.43 15.55 -42.37
C PRO A 265 3.45 16.24 -41.38
N GLU A 266 3.50 15.90 -40.07
CA GLU A 266 2.64 16.51 -39.07
C GLU A 266 3.25 17.80 -38.50
N ASP A 267 4.56 18.03 -38.67
CA ASP A 267 5.28 19.23 -38.22
C ASP A 267 5.93 19.97 -39.41
N ASP A 268 5.10 20.43 -40.35
CA ASP A 268 5.48 21.29 -41.48
C ASP A 268 6.68 20.75 -42.29
N PHE A 269 6.76 19.43 -42.44
CA PHE A 269 7.84 18.72 -43.12
C PHE A 269 9.24 19.07 -42.64
N ARG A 270 9.41 19.29 -41.33
CA ARG A 270 10.72 19.49 -40.75
C ARG A 270 11.57 18.22 -40.83
N TYR A 271 12.87 18.39 -41.08
CA TYR A 271 13.80 17.27 -41.17
C TYR A 271 13.98 16.58 -39.84
N LEU A 272 13.62 15.29 -39.77
CA LEU A 272 13.86 14.41 -38.64
C LEU A 272 15.16 13.65 -38.75
N TYR A 273 15.60 13.36 -39.98
CA TYR A 273 16.83 12.64 -40.25
C TYR A 273 17.53 13.19 -41.48
N TRP A 274 18.86 13.16 -41.48
CA TRP A 274 19.72 13.69 -42.52
C TRP A 274 21.07 12.95 -42.51
N ASN A 275 21.34 12.04 -43.44
CA ASN A 275 22.52 11.23 -43.41
C ASN A 275 23.80 11.96 -43.87
N LYS A 276 24.95 11.37 -43.57
CA LYS A 276 26.26 11.96 -43.93
C LYS A 276 26.47 12.11 -45.43
N ALA A 277 25.95 11.18 -46.24
CA ALA A 277 26.03 11.25 -47.70
C ALA A 277 25.30 12.50 -48.25
N PHE A 278 24.10 12.78 -47.75
CA PHE A 278 23.35 13.95 -48.14
C PHE A 278 23.94 15.24 -47.56
N ALA A 279 24.44 15.22 -46.32
CA ALA A 279 25.15 16.35 -45.73
C ALA A 279 26.40 16.75 -46.58
N SER A 280 27.14 15.77 -47.05
CA SER A 280 28.31 15.99 -47.89
C SER A 280 27.96 16.53 -49.28
N HIS A 281 26.87 16.05 -49.89
CA HIS A 281 26.38 16.51 -51.21
C HIS A 281 25.80 17.92 -51.12
N SER A 282 24.90 18.17 -50.18
CA SER A 282 24.27 19.49 -49.99
C SER A 282 25.21 20.55 -49.44
N LYS A 283 26.32 20.15 -48.84
CA LYS A 283 27.25 20.97 -48.05
C LYS A 283 26.58 21.59 -46.81
N ILE A 284 25.47 21.04 -46.38
CA ILE A 284 24.73 21.45 -45.19
C ILE A 284 24.87 20.35 -44.13
N PRO A 285 25.47 20.63 -43.00
CA PRO A 285 25.60 19.63 -41.91
C PRO A 285 24.23 19.31 -41.31
N ALA A 286 24.02 18.08 -40.87
CA ALA A 286 22.78 17.63 -40.26
C ALA A 286 22.31 18.52 -39.07
N SER A 287 23.26 19.08 -38.30
CA SER A 287 22.94 20.01 -37.19
C SER A 287 22.27 21.32 -37.64
N LYS A 288 22.32 21.66 -38.91
CA LYS A 288 21.64 22.84 -39.52
C LYS A 288 20.35 22.48 -40.22
N ALA A 289 20.17 21.19 -40.56
CA ALA A 289 18.97 20.73 -41.26
C ALA A 289 17.91 20.18 -40.28
N LEU A 290 18.32 19.43 -39.25
CA LEU A 290 17.40 18.81 -38.32
C LEU A 290 16.54 19.84 -37.59
N GLY A 291 15.23 19.60 -37.53
CA GLY A 291 14.25 20.47 -36.93
C GLY A 291 13.88 21.72 -37.74
N HIS A 292 14.40 21.84 -38.99
CA HIS A 292 14.13 22.95 -39.88
C HIS A 292 13.36 22.48 -41.12
N THR A 293 12.61 23.41 -41.74
CA THR A 293 11.89 23.18 -42.99
C THR A 293 12.82 23.38 -44.19
N ASP A 294 12.37 23.01 -45.41
CA ASP A 294 13.11 23.29 -46.66
C ASP A 294 13.45 24.77 -46.82
N PHE A 295 12.49 25.65 -46.49
CA PHE A 295 12.65 27.09 -46.59
C PHE A 295 13.73 27.67 -45.65
N GLU A 296 13.90 27.03 -44.50
CA GLU A 296 14.90 27.45 -43.51
C GLU A 296 16.30 26.87 -43.84
N VAL A 297 16.36 25.69 -44.47
CA VAL A 297 17.60 24.97 -44.78
C VAL A 297 18.23 25.44 -46.11
N PHE A 298 17.42 25.69 -47.12
CA PHE A 298 17.88 26.08 -48.44
C PHE A 298 17.63 27.56 -48.73
N PRO A 299 18.69 28.37 -48.83
CA PRO A 299 18.54 29.82 -49.02
C PRO A 299 18.02 30.20 -50.45
N GLU A 300 18.06 29.26 -51.39
CA GLU A 300 17.53 29.47 -52.75
C GLU A 300 16.06 29.05 -52.77
N HIS A 301 15.17 30.01 -52.84
CA HIS A 301 13.73 29.84 -52.72
C HIS A 301 13.14 28.83 -53.74
N GLU A 302 13.66 28.79 -54.96
CA GLU A 302 13.17 27.91 -56.02
C GLU A 302 13.35 26.41 -55.70
N ASN A 303 14.44 26.02 -55.04
CA ASN A 303 14.68 24.65 -54.61
C ASN A 303 13.77 24.29 -53.40
N ALA A 304 13.58 25.18 -52.47
CA ALA A 304 12.72 24.94 -51.27
C ALA A 304 11.25 24.75 -51.70
N GLU A 305 10.73 25.59 -52.62
CA GLU A 305 9.37 25.45 -53.12
C GLU A 305 9.16 24.14 -53.89
N LYS A 306 10.17 23.69 -54.60
CA LYS A 306 10.10 22.42 -55.33
C LYS A 306 10.04 21.24 -54.34
N PHE A 307 10.93 21.20 -53.37
CA PHE A 307 10.97 20.13 -52.36
C PHE A 307 9.69 20.07 -51.55
N HIS A 308 9.18 21.21 -51.11
CA HIS A 308 7.92 21.30 -50.39
C HIS A 308 6.71 20.84 -51.21
N ARG A 309 6.69 21.09 -52.53
CA ARG A 309 5.64 20.61 -53.42
C ARG A 309 5.70 19.10 -53.59
N ASP A 310 6.91 18.56 -53.78
CA ASP A 310 7.13 17.13 -53.90
C ASP A 310 6.69 16.39 -52.64
N ASP A 311 6.87 16.98 -51.45
CA ASP A 311 6.42 16.43 -50.18
C ASP A 311 4.89 16.43 -50.00
N LEU A 312 4.19 17.41 -50.57
CA LEU A 312 2.73 17.51 -50.52
C LEU A 312 2.03 16.56 -51.50
N GLU A 313 2.74 16.02 -52.49
CA GLU A 313 2.23 15.05 -53.47
C GLU A 313 2.35 13.58 -53.03
N LEU A 314 3.05 13.32 -51.93
CA LEU A 314 3.23 12.00 -51.30
C LEU A 314 2.14 11.70 -50.27
#